data_7bd820386880a60b0372edd4962afcf4
#
_entry.id   7bd820386880a60b0372edd4962afcf4
#
_cell.length_a   1.000
_cell.length_b   1.000
_cell.length_c   1.000
_cell.angle_alpha   90.00
_cell.angle_beta   90.00
_cell.angle_gamma   90.00
#
_symmetry.space_group_name_H-M   'P 1'
#
loop_
_entity.id
_entity.type
_entity.pdbx_description
1 polymer ?
#
loop_
_entity_poly.entity_id
_entity_poly.type
_entity_poly.pdbx_seq_one_letter_code
_entity_poly.pdbx_strand_id
1 'polypeptide(L)'
;MIVRNLRDEEVLETTYRAHGGGIAQMILDQRVLREIGFLAIAQLSPGKELEAHVDPMEEIYFIMSGEGEMALDDETRHVVSGDAIWIPTGSRHGLTNTGKDDCIILVVAAPAW
;
A
#
# COMPACT_ATOMS: atom_id res chain seq x y z
N MET A 1 9.26 19.95 -14.29
CA MET A 1 8.13 19.03 -14.02
C MET A 1 8.69 17.64 -13.74
N ILE A 2 8.22 17.01 -12.67
CA ILE A 2 8.64 15.64 -12.32
C ILE A 2 7.47 14.71 -12.56
N VAL A 3 7.69 13.70 -13.40
CA VAL A 3 6.71 12.67 -13.74
C VAL A 3 7.36 11.31 -13.54
N ARG A 4 6.71 10.40 -12.86
CA ARG A 4 7.17 9.02 -12.68
C ARG A 4 6.13 8.05 -13.23
N ASN A 5 6.61 7.10 -13.99
CA ASN A 5 5.78 6.01 -14.49
C ASN A 5 6.20 4.70 -13.80
N LEU A 6 5.26 3.78 -13.65
CA LEU A 6 5.54 2.47 -13.03
C LEU A 6 6.64 1.68 -13.73
N ARG A 7 6.95 2.02 -14.98
CA ARG A 7 8.00 1.34 -15.77
C ARG A 7 9.33 2.05 -15.70
N ASP A 8 9.40 3.21 -15.06
CA ASP A 8 10.65 3.98 -14.98
C ASP A 8 11.65 3.27 -14.07
N GLU A 9 12.91 3.38 -14.42
CA GLU A 9 14.00 2.77 -13.66
C GLU A 9 14.01 3.29 -12.20
N GLU A 10 13.77 4.58 -12.01
CA GLU A 10 13.72 5.19 -10.68
C GLU A 10 12.63 4.59 -9.78
N VAL A 11 11.55 4.06 -10.37
CA VAL A 11 10.49 3.37 -9.64
C VAL A 11 10.85 1.90 -9.44
N LEU A 12 11.30 1.23 -10.49
CA LEU A 12 11.62 -0.20 -10.45
C LEU A 12 12.76 -0.52 -9.48
N GLU A 13 13.76 0.33 -9.38
CA GLU A 13 14.89 0.12 -8.47
C GLU A 13 14.49 0.19 -6.99
N THR A 14 13.32 0.72 -6.66
CA THR A 14 12.80 0.76 -5.30
C THR A 14 12.06 -0.51 -4.89
N THR A 15 11.93 -1.48 -5.77
CA THR A 15 11.17 -2.71 -5.50
C THR A 15 11.65 -3.39 -4.22
N TYR A 16 10.72 -3.66 -3.32
CA TYR A 16 11.03 -4.29 -2.04
C TYR A 16 9.87 -5.17 -1.56
N ARG A 17 10.18 -6.05 -0.62
CA ARG A 17 9.16 -6.86 0.05
C ARG A 17 8.53 -6.05 1.17
N ALA A 18 7.23 -5.82 1.08
CA ALA A 18 6.48 -5.03 2.04
C ALA A 18 5.72 -5.95 2.99
N HIS A 19 6.01 -5.83 4.28
CA HIS A 19 5.28 -6.50 5.36
C HIS A 19 5.01 -8.00 5.10
N GLY A 20 6.06 -8.72 4.71
CA GLY A 20 6.02 -10.16 4.55
C GLY A 20 5.60 -10.64 3.18
N GLY A 21 4.37 -10.42 2.78
CA GLY A 21 3.81 -11.01 1.56
C GLY A 21 3.61 -10.09 0.37
N GLY A 22 3.83 -8.80 0.54
CA GLY A 22 3.64 -7.82 -0.55
C GLY A 22 4.93 -7.51 -1.30
N ILE A 23 4.79 -7.11 -2.54
CA ILE A 23 5.85 -6.53 -3.34
C ILE A 23 5.46 -5.09 -3.62
N ALA A 24 6.31 -4.14 -3.26
CA ALA A 24 5.99 -2.72 -3.38
C ALA A 24 7.06 -1.95 -4.12
N GLN A 25 6.64 -0.83 -4.68
CA GLN A 25 7.51 0.10 -5.39
C GLN A 25 7.09 1.52 -5.01
N MET A 26 8.07 2.39 -4.81
CA MET A 26 7.85 3.80 -4.54
C MET A 26 7.72 4.56 -5.85
N ILE A 27 6.54 5.08 -6.14
CA ILE A 27 6.30 5.89 -7.33
C ILE A 27 6.88 7.28 -7.10
N LEU A 28 6.48 7.90 -5.98
CA LEU A 28 7.01 9.17 -5.52
C LEU A 28 7.33 9.03 -4.03
N ASP A 29 8.51 9.50 -3.63
CA ASP A 29 8.98 9.39 -2.27
C ASP A 29 9.86 10.59 -1.87
N GLN A 30 10.63 10.44 -0.80
CA GLN A 30 11.48 11.49 -0.26
C GLN A 30 12.48 12.08 -1.27
N ARG A 31 12.75 11.39 -2.37
CA ARG A 31 13.63 11.93 -3.42
C ARG A 31 13.00 13.15 -4.11
N VAL A 32 11.67 13.28 -4.04
CA VAL A 32 10.88 14.33 -4.69
C VAL A 32 9.99 15.07 -3.69
N LEU A 33 9.28 14.32 -2.83
CA LEU A 33 8.25 14.85 -1.94
C LEU A 33 8.84 15.60 -0.75
N ARG A 34 8.10 16.60 -0.25
CA ARG A 34 8.50 17.42 0.90
C ARG A 34 7.58 17.24 2.10
N GLU A 35 6.28 17.16 1.88
CA GLU A 35 5.27 17.10 2.93
C GLU A 35 4.55 15.76 2.97
N ILE A 36 4.24 15.19 1.81
CA ILE A 36 3.67 13.84 1.69
C ILE A 36 4.82 12.84 1.84
N GLY A 37 4.60 11.76 2.57
CA GLY A 37 5.63 10.76 2.80
C GLY A 37 5.98 9.97 1.54
N PHE A 38 4.98 9.35 0.94
CA PHE A 38 5.18 8.60 -0.30
C PHE A 38 3.86 8.28 -1.00
N LEU A 39 3.98 7.97 -2.26
CA LEU A 39 2.97 7.30 -3.09
C LEU A 39 3.61 6.00 -3.57
N ALA A 40 3.06 4.88 -3.14
CA ALA A 40 3.56 3.56 -3.48
C ALA A 40 2.48 2.72 -4.14
N ILE A 41 2.92 1.72 -4.89
CA ILE A 41 2.05 0.67 -5.37
C ILE A 41 2.51 -0.65 -4.74
N ALA A 42 1.57 -1.45 -4.27
CA ALA A 42 1.84 -2.75 -3.68
C ALA A 42 1.03 -3.83 -4.39
N GLN A 43 1.60 -5.00 -4.50
CA GLN A 43 0.97 -6.14 -5.14
C GLN A 43 1.02 -7.34 -4.20
N LEU A 44 -0.15 -7.98 -4.04
CA LEU A 44 -0.29 -9.21 -3.27
C LEU A 44 -0.78 -10.32 -4.18
N SER A 45 -0.02 -11.38 -4.29
CA SER A 45 -0.48 -12.61 -4.96
C SER A 45 -1.58 -13.28 -4.11
N PRO A 46 -2.43 -14.12 -4.71
CA PRO A 46 -3.47 -14.83 -3.97
C PRO A 46 -2.92 -15.55 -2.74
N GLY A 47 -3.58 -15.39 -1.61
CA GLY A 47 -3.19 -15.99 -0.33
C GLY A 47 -2.08 -15.27 0.41
N LYS A 48 -1.45 -14.28 -0.18
CA LYS A 48 -0.42 -13.47 0.47
C LYS A 48 -1.04 -12.33 1.25
N GLU A 49 -0.27 -11.78 2.19
CA GLU A 49 -0.75 -10.70 3.03
C GLU A 49 0.32 -9.62 3.25
N LEU A 50 -0.16 -8.41 3.47
CA LEU A 50 0.59 -7.39 4.18
C LEU A 50 0.34 -7.68 5.66
N GLU A 51 1.35 -8.20 6.35
CA GLU A 51 1.21 -8.58 7.76
C GLU A 51 0.83 -7.37 8.61
N ALA A 52 0.03 -7.61 9.63
CA ALA A 52 -0.42 -6.55 10.53
C ALA A 52 0.74 -5.83 11.17
N HIS A 53 0.71 -4.51 11.10
CA HIS A 53 1.77 -3.63 11.62
C HIS A 53 1.20 -2.27 12.01
N VAL A 54 2.02 -1.47 12.66
CA VAL A 54 1.67 -0.10 13.08
C VAL A 54 2.68 0.85 12.46
N ASP A 55 2.19 1.90 11.84
CA ASP A 55 3.03 2.95 11.27
C ASP A 55 2.81 4.29 11.98
N PRO A 56 3.84 5.14 12.07
CA PRO A 56 3.71 6.47 12.66
C PRO A 56 3.11 7.49 11.69
N MET A 57 2.48 7.04 10.62
CA MET A 57 1.90 7.87 9.57
C MET A 57 0.43 7.57 9.39
N GLU A 58 -0.31 8.58 8.95
CA GLU A 58 -1.65 8.38 8.41
C GLU A 58 -1.52 7.83 7.00
N GLU A 59 -2.34 6.84 6.64
CA GLU A 59 -2.27 6.20 5.33
C GLU A 59 -3.63 6.06 4.67
N ILE A 60 -3.60 5.94 3.35
CA ILE A 60 -4.75 5.54 2.56
C ILE A 60 -4.32 4.34 1.71
N TYR A 61 -5.11 3.27 1.76
CA TYR A 61 -5.01 2.17 0.81
C TYR A 61 -6.16 2.30 -0.17
N PHE A 62 -5.84 2.34 -1.45
CA PHE A 62 -6.84 2.30 -2.51
C PHE A 62 -6.69 1.01 -3.30
N ILE A 63 -7.75 0.18 -3.31
CA ILE A 63 -7.73 -1.09 -4.02
C ILE A 63 -7.96 -0.80 -5.50
N MET A 64 -6.93 -0.93 -6.31
CA MET A 64 -7.01 -0.69 -7.74
C MET A 64 -7.61 -1.87 -8.49
N SER A 65 -7.25 -3.09 -8.06
CA SER A 65 -7.81 -4.32 -8.64
C SER A 65 -7.70 -5.46 -7.63
N GLY A 66 -8.54 -6.46 -7.80
CA GLY A 66 -8.59 -7.59 -6.89
C GLY A 66 -9.47 -7.36 -5.68
N GLU A 67 -9.29 -8.18 -4.67
CA GLU A 67 -10.07 -8.12 -3.43
C GLU A 67 -9.26 -8.66 -2.27
N GLY A 68 -9.72 -8.40 -1.06
CA GLY A 68 -9.04 -8.90 0.13
C GLY A 68 -9.85 -8.70 1.40
N GLU A 69 -9.26 -9.13 2.50
CA GLU A 69 -9.78 -8.87 3.83
C GLU A 69 -8.86 -7.87 4.53
N MET A 70 -9.42 -6.72 4.85
CA MET A 70 -8.73 -5.66 5.58
C MET A 70 -8.98 -5.81 7.07
N ALA A 71 -7.89 -5.78 7.85
CA ALA A 71 -7.94 -5.71 9.30
C ALA A 71 -7.45 -4.35 9.75
N LEU A 72 -8.23 -3.67 10.59
CA LEU A 72 -7.88 -2.38 11.17
C LEU A 72 -8.26 -2.40 12.63
N ASP A 73 -7.27 -2.40 13.52
CA ASP A 73 -7.43 -2.59 14.95
C ASP A 73 -8.24 -3.88 15.23
N ASP A 74 -9.45 -3.78 15.78
CA ASP A 74 -10.31 -4.94 16.08
C ASP A 74 -11.42 -5.16 15.06
N GLU A 75 -11.39 -4.44 13.95
CA GLU A 75 -12.35 -4.60 12.86
C GLU A 75 -11.74 -5.39 11.70
N THR A 76 -12.58 -6.15 11.00
CA THR A 76 -12.23 -6.77 9.73
C THR A 76 -13.33 -6.51 8.72
N ARG A 77 -12.95 -6.34 7.46
CA ARG A 77 -13.92 -6.09 6.41
C ARG A 77 -13.38 -6.59 5.07
N HIS A 78 -14.26 -7.18 4.28
CA HIS A 78 -13.99 -7.50 2.89
C HIS A 78 -13.91 -6.21 2.08
N VAL A 79 -12.84 -6.04 1.30
CA VAL A 79 -12.63 -4.88 0.44
C VAL A 79 -12.42 -5.34 -1.01
N VAL A 80 -12.88 -4.50 -1.94
CA VAL A 80 -12.86 -4.80 -3.38
C VAL A 80 -12.31 -3.62 -4.16
N SER A 81 -12.07 -3.84 -5.45
CA SER A 81 -11.64 -2.80 -6.38
C SER A 81 -12.50 -1.55 -6.26
N GLY A 82 -11.86 -0.40 -6.15
CA GLY A 82 -12.52 0.89 -5.97
C GLY A 82 -12.68 1.34 -4.52
N ASP A 83 -12.40 0.47 -3.54
CA ASP A 83 -12.47 0.84 -2.14
C ASP A 83 -11.23 1.64 -1.71
N ALA A 84 -11.47 2.69 -0.95
CA ALA A 84 -10.42 3.45 -0.27
C ALA A 84 -10.55 3.19 1.24
N ILE A 85 -9.45 2.82 1.85
CA ILE A 85 -9.38 2.53 3.29
C ILE A 85 -8.54 3.63 3.95
N TRP A 86 -9.11 4.31 4.92
CA TRP A 86 -8.39 5.26 5.75
C TRP A 86 -7.76 4.54 6.95
N ILE A 87 -6.48 4.73 7.14
CA ILE A 87 -5.72 4.15 8.24
C ILE A 87 -5.20 5.28 9.11
N PRO A 88 -5.81 5.50 10.28
CA PRO A 88 -5.33 6.52 11.22
C PRO A 88 -3.91 6.24 11.68
N THR A 89 -3.17 7.29 11.98
CA THR A 89 -1.85 7.18 12.59
C THR A 89 -1.91 6.27 13.83
N GLY A 90 -1.01 5.30 13.90
CA GLY A 90 -0.89 4.42 15.05
C GLY A 90 -1.87 3.24 15.08
N SER A 91 -2.77 3.12 14.11
CA SER A 91 -3.67 1.98 14.03
C SER A 91 -2.96 0.75 13.47
N ARG A 92 -3.18 -0.40 14.11
CA ARG A 92 -2.65 -1.67 13.62
C ARG A 92 -3.49 -2.14 12.45
N HIS A 93 -2.83 -2.44 11.33
CA HIS A 93 -3.53 -2.80 10.11
C HIS A 93 -2.78 -3.85 9.29
N GLY A 94 -3.55 -4.62 8.53
CA GLY A 94 -3.06 -5.63 7.61
C GLY A 94 -4.08 -5.92 6.53
N LEU A 95 -3.62 -6.52 5.45
CA LEU A 95 -4.49 -6.86 4.32
C LEU A 95 -4.09 -8.22 3.76
N THR A 96 -5.07 -9.11 3.62
CA THR A 96 -4.87 -10.45 3.05
C THR A 96 -5.59 -10.53 1.71
N ASN A 97 -4.90 -11.02 0.68
CA ASN A 97 -5.55 -11.30 -0.60
C ASN A 97 -6.35 -12.59 -0.50
N THR A 98 -7.68 -12.46 -0.52
CA THR A 98 -8.62 -13.58 -0.44
C THR A 98 -9.22 -13.95 -1.80
N GLY A 99 -8.78 -13.28 -2.86
CA GLY A 99 -9.25 -13.50 -4.22
C GLY A 99 -8.41 -14.52 -4.99
N LYS A 100 -8.72 -14.65 -6.26
CA LYS A 100 -8.04 -15.57 -7.18
C LYS A 100 -6.96 -14.89 -7.99
N ASP A 101 -7.01 -13.58 -8.10
CA ASP A 101 -6.08 -12.75 -8.87
C ASP A 101 -5.25 -11.89 -7.92
N ASP A 102 -4.22 -11.25 -8.45
CA ASP A 102 -3.42 -10.31 -7.69
C ASP A 102 -4.28 -9.15 -7.16
N CYS A 103 -4.01 -8.74 -5.94
CA CYS A 103 -4.59 -7.53 -5.36
C CYS A 103 -3.57 -6.41 -5.52
N ILE A 104 -3.96 -5.34 -6.20
CA ILE A 104 -3.10 -4.18 -6.45
C ILE A 104 -3.61 -3.01 -5.61
N ILE A 105 -2.72 -2.45 -4.80
CA ILE A 105 -3.05 -1.40 -3.84
C ILE A 105 -2.18 -0.18 -4.12
N LEU A 106 -2.83 0.98 -4.22
CA LEU A 106 -2.13 2.26 -4.23
C LEU A 106 -2.10 2.76 -2.79
N VAL A 107 -0.92 3.16 -2.30
CA VAL A 107 -0.71 3.56 -0.91
C VAL A 107 -0.19 4.98 -0.86
N VAL A 108 -0.85 5.82 -0.09
CA VAL A 108 -0.40 7.19 0.22
C VAL A 108 -0.19 7.28 1.71
N ALA A 109 0.92 7.87 2.13
CA ALA A 109 1.22 8.06 3.55
C ALA A 109 1.76 9.46 3.81
N ALA A 110 1.41 10.00 4.96
CA ALA A 110 1.84 11.33 5.42
C ALA A 110 1.98 11.32 6.96
N PRO A 111 2.81 12.21 7.51
CA PRO A 111 3.67 13.17 6.84
C PRO A 111 4.95 12.54 6.29
N ALA A 112 5.78 13.35 5.63
CA ALA A 112 7.12 12.96 5.24
C ALA A 112 7.98 12.69 6.48
N TRP A 113 8.91 11.76 6.37
CA TRP A 113 9.85 11.42 7.46
C TRP A 113 11.30 11.51 7.02
#